data_3eed76979b554bf3f3afb1b6fb68dbf1
#
_entry.id   3eed76979b554bf3f3afb1b6fb68dbf1
#
_cell.length_a   1.000
_cell.length_b   1.000
_cell.length_c   1.000
_cell.angle_alpha   90.00
_cell.angle_beta   90.00
_cell.angle_gamma   90.00
#
_symmetry.space_group_name_H-M   'P 1'
#
loop_
_entity.id
_entity.type
_entity.pdbx_description
1 polymer ?
#
loop_
_entity_poly.entity_id
_entity_poly.type
_entity_poly.pdbx_seq_one_letter_code
_entity_poly.pdbx_strand_id
1 'polypeptide(L)'
;LPEQPGVNNKRMNRVIHGVPKETMEYMIRLFSPTMDDYLYVLDLKEDYYMISPQAVERFRLPGDHFYHARGTHRTFVYAEDLKILWDDIDKICAGQAENHNLDYRWLDHQGNPVWINCRGLVLHEADGTPKYLIGCINEIGKKQKADNVSGLMGEGGLWQYAKECPDRLPAGFIIRLGIDDLSVVNGSMGMNYGDYLLKETANCIQRAMEPGQKLFRLVSDQFIITD
;
A
#
# COMPACT_ATOMS: atom_id res chain seq x y z
N LEU A 1 -42.07 -0.36 26.26
CA LEU A 1 -40.80 -0.77 25.62
C LEU A 1 -39.68 -0.05 26.35
N PRO A 2 -38.67 -0.75 26.88
CA PRO A 2 -37.54 -0.11 27.56
C PRO A 2 -36.60 0.53 26.53
N GLU A 3 -36.21 1.77 26.81
CA GLU A 3 -35.20 2.53 26.09
C GLU A 3 -33.87 1.78 26.09
N GLN A 4 -33.28 1.57 24.91
CA GLN A 4 -31.93 1.05 24.79
C GLN A 4 -30.94 2.13 25.30
N PRO A 5 -29.97 1.78 26.16
CA PRO A 5 -28.93 2.72 26.56
C PRO A 5 -28.09 3.09 25.35
N GLY A 6 -28.01 4.39 25.08
CA GLY A 6 -27.18 4.96 24.05
C GLY A 6 -25.75 4.46 24.17
N VAL A 7 -25.24 3.89 23.09
CA VAL A 7 -23.83 3.53 22.95
C VAL A 7 -23.03 4.83 23.02
N ASN A 8 -22.53 5.13 24.19
CA ASN A 8 -21.64 6.25 24.45
C ASN A 8 -20.33 5.95 23.76
N ASN A 9 -20.19 6.47 22.55
CA ASN A 9 -18.98 6.35 21.73
C ASN A 9 -17.90 7.28 22.36
N LYS A 10 -17.49 6.94 23.61
CA LYS A 10 -16.29 7.49 24.20
C LYS A 10 -15.16 7.09 23.28
N ARG A 11 -14.65 8.08 22.50
CA ARG A 11 -13.33 7.99 21.87
C ARG A 11 -12.40 7.35 22.88
N MET A 12 -12.02 6.11 22.66
CA MET A 12 -10.99 5.46 23.46
C MET A 12 -9.73 6.30 23.19
N ASN A 13 -9.43 7.21 24.15
CA ASN A 13 -8.12 7.85 24.18
C ASN A 13 -7.11 6.72 24.20
N ARG A 14 -6.47 6.47 23.06
CA ARG A 14 -5.43 5.46 22.91
C ARG A 14 -4.15 6.00 23.53
N VAL A 15 -4.20 6.23 24.84
CA VAL A 15 -3.00 6.49 25.62
C VAL A 15 -2.30 5.16 25.78
N ILE A 16 -1.30 4.93 24.95
CA ILE A 16 -0.42 3.78 25.10
C ILE A 16 0.61 4.18 26.16
N HIS A 17 0.28 3.88 27.42
CA HIS A 17 1.22 4.03 28.51
C HIS A 17 2.39 3.07 28.28
N GLY A 18 3.55 3.61 28.01
CA GLY A 18 4.80 2.94 28.27
C GLY A 18 5.20 1.81 27.32
N VAL A 19 4.86 1.88 26.03
CA VAL A 19 5.55 0.99 25.08
C VAL A 19 6.94 1.57 24.82
N PRO A 20 8.03 0.91 25.26
CA PRO A 20 9.38 1.36 24.99
C PRO A 20 9.63 1.42 23.50
N LYS A 21 10.45 2.38 23.07
CA LYS A 21 10.87 2.53 21.66
C LYS A 21 11.43 1.21 21.11
N GLU A 22 12.25 0.55 21.89
CA GLU A 22 12.88 -0.73 21.55
C GLU A 22 11.85 -1.84 21.26
N THR A 23 10.71 -1.81 21.96
CA THR A 23 9.62 -2.75 21.71
C THR A 23 8.97 -2.49 20.35
N MET A 24 8.74 -1.23 19.98
CA MET A 24 8.17 -0.87 18.67
C MET A 24 9.16 -1.24 17.54
N GLU A 25 10.44 -0.97 17.72
CA GLU A 25 11.49 -1.36 16.78
C GLU A 25 11.56 -2.87 16.59
N TYR A 26 11.50 -3.63 17.69
CA TYR A 26 11.45 -5.09 17.64
C TYR A 26 10.21 -5.59 16.87
N MET A 27 9.05 -5.02 17.13
CA MET A 27 7.79 -5.40 16.44
C MET A 27 7.86 -5.10 14.94
N ILE A 28 8.41 -3.95 14.54
CA ILE A 28 8.63 -3.63 13.13
C ILE A 28 9.51 -4.71 12.48
N ARG A 29 10.66 -5.05 13.09
CA ARG A 29 11.56 -6.08 12.55
C ARG A 29 10.92 -7.46 12.49
N LEU A 30 10.11 -7.81 13.50
CA LEU A 30 9.43 -9.11 13.57
C LEU A 30 8.36 -9.29 12.49
N PHE A 31 7.56 -8.25 12.25
CA PHE A 31 6.44 -8.34 11.30
C PHE A 31 6.82 -7.99 9.86
N SER A 32 7.84 -7.18 9.64
CA SER A 32 8.26 -6.74 8.30
C SER A 32 8.39 -7.87 7.27
N PRO A 33 8.99 -9.03 7.57
CA PRO A 33 9.16 -10.09 6.58
C PRO A 33 7.84 -10.72 6.09
N THR A 34 6.74 -10.53 6.85
CA THR A 34 5.43 -11.12 6.56
C THR A 34 4.44 -10.13 5.97
N MET A 35 4.84 -8.86 5.79
CA MET A 35 3.96 -7.78 5.34
C MET A 35 4.42 -7.22 4.00
N ASP A 36 3.45 -6.92 3.14
CA ASP A 36 3.69 -6.20 1.88
C ASP A 36 3.86 -4.69 2.08
N ASP A 37 3.37 -4.16 3.21
CA ASP A 37 3.49 -2.75 3.58
C ASP A 37 4.75 -2.53 4.41
N TYR A 38 5.32 -1.34 4.28
CA TYR A 38 6.46 -0.92 5.09
C TYR A 38 5.97 -0.33 6.41
N LEU A 39 6.23 -0.99 7.52
CA LEU A 39 5.89 -0.49 8.86
C LEU A 39 6.88 0.59 9.27
N TYR A 40 6.41 1.63 9.96
CA TYR A 40 7.27 2.69 10.45
C TYR A 40 6.85 3.22 11.82
N VAL A 41 7.79 3.85 12.50
CA VAL A 41 7.58 4.70 13.66
C VAL A 41 8.38 5.99 13.50
N LEU A 42 7.73 7.13 13.77
CA LEU A 42 8.35 8.45 13.88
C LEU A 42 8.19 8.93 15.33
N ASP A 43 9.30 9.11 16.03
CA ASP A 43 9.33 9.81 17.31
C ASP A 43 9.30 11.32 17.02
N LEU A 44 8.19 11.95 17.38
CA LEU A 44 7.94 13.37 17.11
C LEU A 44 8.78 14.31 17.99
N LYS A 45 9.26 13.82 19.14
CA LYS A 45 10.10 14.59 20.07
C LYS A 45 11.59 14.48 19.72
N GLU A 46 12.05 13.24 19.47
CA GLU A 46 13.45 12.98 19.18
C GLU A 46 13.81 13.18 17.72
N ASP A 47 12.81 13.48 16.86
CA ASP A 47 12.98 13.57 15.40
C ASP A 47 13.68 12.32 14.84
N TYR A 48 13.28 11.15 15.38
CA TYR A 48 13.82 9.84 15.03
C TYR A 48 12.81 9.04 14.21
N TYR A 49 13.29 8.41 13.16
CA TYR A 49 12.48 7.59 12.25
C TYR A 49 13.06 6.18 12.15
N MET A 50 12.20 5.20 12.19
CA MET A 50 12.51 3.82 11.86
C MET A 50 11.47 3.24 10.92
N ILE A 51 11.90 2.41 9.99
CA ILE A 51 11.06 1.77 8.97
C ILE A 51 11.51 0.33 8.71
N SER A 52 10.61 -0.47 8.16
CA SER A 52 10.90 -1.83 7.69
C SER A 52 12.15 -1.88 6.81
N PRO A 53 13.09 -2.81 7.04
CA PRO A 53 14.32 -2.93 6.25
C PRO A 53 14.09 -3.05 4.74
N GLN A 54 12.98 -3.70 4.32
CA GLN A 54 12.61 -3.85 2.90
C GLN A 54 12.36 -2.50 2.20
N ALA A 55 12.00 -1.44 2.95
CA ALA A 55 11.87 -0.11 2.38
C ALA A 55 13.23 0.46 1.93
N VAL A 56 14.30 0.12 2.65
CA VAL A 56 15.68 0.56 2.31
C VAL A 56 16.14 -0.10 1.00
N GLU A 57 15.75 -1.34 0.76
CA GLU A 57 16.07 -2.05 -0.49
C GLU A 57 15.31 -1.45 -1.70
N ARG A 58 14.14 -0.85 -1.44
CA ARG A 58 13.25 -0.33 -2.48
C ARG A 58 13.46 1.15 -2.78
N PHE A 59 13.71 1.95 -1.76
CA PHE A 59 13.76 3.40 -1.84
C PHE A 59 15.12 3.97 -1.43
N ARG A 60 15.37 5.21 -1.81
CA ARG A 60 16.61 5.93 -1.54
C ARG A 60 16.74 6.38 -0.07
N LEU A 61 16.40 5.49 0.86
CA LEU A 61 16.54 5.73 2.30
C LEU A 61 18.01 5.61 2.73
N PRO A 62 18.45 6.39 3.73
CA PRO A 62 19.83 6.29 4.24
C PRO A 62 20.07 5.03 5.10
N GLY A 63 19.01 4.41 5.59
CA GLY A 63 19.01 3.22 6.43
C GLY A 63 17.61 2.93 6.97
N ASP A 64 17.46 1.85 7.72
CA ASP A 64 16.20 1.46 8.34
C ASP A 64 15.86 2.29 9.58
N HIS A 65 16.80 3.10 10.08
CA HIS A 65 16.58 4.06 11.16
C HIS A 65 17.55 5.25 11.06
N PHE A 66 17.07 6.42 11.43
CA PHE A 66 17.88 7.64 11.44
C PHE A 66 17.28 8.74 12.32
N TYR A 67 18.12 9.61 12.84
CA TYR A 67 17.75 10.86 13.49
C TYR A 67 17.64 12.00 12.47
N HIS A 68 17.11 13.15 12.92
CA HIS A 68 16.85 14.31 12.07
C HIS A 68 15.95 13.96 10.88
N ALA A 69 14.86 13.25 11.20
CA ALA A 69 13.91 12.72 10.22
C ALA A 69 13.41 13.82 9.27
N ARG A 70 13.07 15.00 9.81
CA ARG A 70 12.59 16.14 9.01
C ARG A 70 13.62 16.59 7.95
N GLY A 71 14.88 16.64 8.30
CA GLY A 71 15.97 16.96 7.38
C GLY A 71 16.22 15.84 6.38
N THR A 72 16.27 14.61 6.88
CA THR A 72 16.62 13.42 6.13
C THR A 72 15.57 13.05 5.07
N HIS A 73 14.29 13.30 5.30
CA HIS A 73 13.22 13.06 4.31
C HIS A 73 13.46 13.81 2.99
N ARG A 74 14.19 14.92 2.99
CA ARG A 74 14.56 15.66 1.76
C ARG A 74 15.41 14.83 0.80
N THR A 75 16.02 13.75 1.24
CA THR A 75 16.89 12.92 0.41
C THR A 75 16.13 11.87 -0.38
N PHE A 76 14.95 11.48 0.07
CA PHE A 76 14.16 10.41 -0.54
C PHE A 76 12.69 10.76 -0.83
N VAL A 77 12.15 11.83 -0.24
CA VAL A 77 10.82 12.36 -0.62
C VAL A 77 10.97 13.27 -1.83
N TYR A 78 10.04 13.20 -2.77
CA TYR A 78 10.01 14.09 -3.92
C TYR A 78 9.85 15.54 -3.46
N ALA A 79 10.68 16.43 -4.00
CA ALA A 79 10.89 17.77 -3.44
C ALA A 79 9.60 18.61 -3.33
N GLU A 80 8.70 18.50 -4.32
CA GLU A 80 7.43 19.23 -4.33
C GLU A 80 6.47 18.77 -3.24
N ASP A 81 6.60 17.51 -2.77
CA ASP A 81 5.68 16.91 -1.80
C ASP A 81 6.13 17.14 -0.35
N LEU A 82 7.35 17.64 -0.12
CA LEU A 82 7.88 17.89 1.23
C LEU A 82 7.01 18.85 2.04
N LYS A 83 6.47 19.88 1.39
CA LYS A 83 5.65 20.87 2.08
C LYS A 83 4.36 20.25 2.60
N ILE A 84 3.64 19.50 1.78
CA ILE A 84 2.37 18.87 2.17
C ILE A 84 2.58 17.85 3.29
N LEU A 85 3.69 17.07 3.23
CA LEU A 85 4.05 16.14 4.29
C LEU A 85 4.26 16.85 5.62
N TRP A 86 5.08 17.90 5.64
CA TRP A 86 5.42 18.56 6.91
C TRP A 86 4.30 19.45 7.44
N ASP A 87 3.48 20.04 6.58
CA ASP A 87 2.25 20.74 6.99
C ASP A 87 1.27 19.79 7.73
N ASP A 88 1.20 18.51 7.31
CA ASP A 88 0.37 17.49 7.97
C ASP A 88 0.97 17.04 9.31
N ILE A 89 2.27 16.76 9.36
CA ILE A 89 2.98 16.41 10.60
C ILE A 89 2.92 17.55 11.63
N ASP A 90 3.05 18.81 11.19
CA ASP A 90 2.96 19.97 12.08
C ASP A 90 1.58 20.12 12.70
N LYS A 91 0.49 19.78 12.00
CA LYS A 91 -0.87 19.70 12.57
C LYS A 91 -0.97 18.61 13.63
N ILE A 92 -0.34 17.46 13.41
CA ILE A 92 -0.28 16.37 14.40
C ILE A 92 0.47 16.84 15.64
N CYS A 93 1.64 17.45 15.48
CA CYS A 93 2.42 17.98 16.61
C CYS A 93 1.67 19.05 17.41
N ALA A 94 0.81 19.83 16.72
CA ALA A 94 -0.05 20.83 17.36
C ALA A 94 -1.32 20.22 18.01
N GLY A 95 -1.51 18.90 17.97
CA GLY A 95 -2.71 18.22 18.49
C GLY A 95 -3.98 18.48 17.67
N GLN A 96 -3.85 18.92 16.43
CA GLN A 96 -4.98 19.23 15.54
C GLN A 96 -5.41 18.02 14.70
N ALA A 97 -4.63 16.95 14.67
CA ALA A 97 -4.92 15.70 13.96
C ALA A 97 -4.44 14.50 14.78
N GLU A 98 -5.24 13.43 14.75
CA GLU A 98 -4.98 12.17 15.45
C GLU A 98 -4.47 11.06 14.50
N ASN A 99 -4.57 11.31 13.21
CA ASN A 99 -4.20 10.35 12.17
C ASN A 99 -3.44 11.05 11.07
N HIS A 100 -2.48 10.33 10.49
CA HIS A 100 -1.82 10.64 9.24
C HIS A 100 -2.41 9.77 8.13
N ASN A 101 -2.79 10.36 7.00
CA ASN A 101 -3.18 9.61 5.80
C ASN A 101 -2.93 10.50 4.58
N LEU A 102 -1.81 10.27 3.92
CA LEU A 102 -1.34 11.14 2.86
C LEU A 102 -0.76 10.33 1.69
N ASP A 103 -1.13 10.74 0.47
CA ASP A 103 -0.53 10.25 -0.77
C ASP A 103 0.54 11.23 -1.22
N TYR A 104 1.78 10.73 -1.39
CA TYR A 104 2.90 11.53 -1.87
C TYR A 104 3.98 10.62 -2.47
N ARG A 105 5.06 11.21 -3.01
CA ARG A 105 6.06 10.47 -3.79
C ARG A 105 7.36 10.30 -3.02
N TRP A 106 7.87 9.08 -3.02
CA TRP A 106 9.23 8.75 -2.62
C TRP A 106 10.09 8.46 -3.85
N LEU A 107 11.40 8.65 -3.72
CA LEU A 107 12.37 8.36 -4.77
C LEU A 107 12.90 6.93 -4.61
N ASP A 108 12.90 6.16 -5.69
CA ASP A 108 13.62 4.90 -5.77
C ASP A 108 15.15 5.14 -5.88
N HIS A 109 15.95 4.06 -5.93
CA HIS A 109 17.41 4.17 -6.03
C HIS A 109 17.88 4.85 -7.32
N GLN A 110 17.09 4.82 -8.39
CA GLN A 110 17.36 5.48 -9.66
C GLN A 110 16.93 6.96 -9.65
N GLY A 111 16.22 7.40 -8.59
CA GLY A 111 15.68 8.76 -8.47
C GLY A 111 14.32 8.93 -9.13
N ASN A 112 13.64 7.84 -9.54
CA ASN A 112 12.30 7.92 -10.09
C ASN A 112 11.27 8.09 -8.98
N PRO A 113 10.26 8.95 -9.16
CA PRO A 113 9.19 9.12 -8.19
C PRO A 113 8.24 7.90 -8.18
N VAL A 114 7.97 7.39 -6.99
CA VAL A 114 7.04 6.30 -6.72
C VAL A 114 5.94 6.83 -5.81
N TRP A 115 4.69 6.73 -6.23
CA TRP A 115 3.56 7.09 -5.39
C TRP A 115 3.38 6.11 -4.24
N ILE A 116 3.30 6.66 -3.04
CA ILE A 116 3.02 5.91 -1.81
C ILE A 116 1.81 6.50 -1.10
N ASN A 117 1.10 5.67 -0.35
CA ASN A 117 0.15 6.09 0.66
C ASN A 117 0.73 5.80 2.03
N CYS A 118 0.96 6.84 2.81
CA CYS A 118 1.42 6.75 4.19
C CYS A 118 0.24 6.92 5.14
N ARG A 119 0.04 5.95 6.03
CA ARG A 119 -1.02 5.98 7.04
C ARG A 119 -0.43 5.75 8.41
N GLY A 120 -0.87 6.54 9.37
CA GLY A 120 -0.39 6.43 10.73
C GLY A 120 -1.41 6.87 11.77
N LEU A 121 -1.18 6.41 12.98
CA LEU A 121 -1.92 6.74 14.17
C LEU A 121 -0.99 7.44 15.16
N VAL A 122 -1.48 8.50 15.77
CA VAL A 122 -0.72 9.23 16.81
C VAL A 122 -0.87 8.50 18.15
N LEU A 123 0.26 8.28 18.80
CA LEU A 123 0.32 7.79 20.17
C LEU A 123 0.76 8.95 21.08
N HIS A 124 0.09 9.08 22.23
CA HIS A 124 0.29 10.18 23.15
C HIS A 124 1.00 9.74 24.42
N GLU A 125 1.69 10.67 25.06
CA GLU A 125 2.14 10.52 26.44
C GLU A 125 0.96 10.62 27.43
N ALA A 126 1.23 10.35 28.71
CA ALA A 126 0.21 10.41 29.75
C ALA A 126 -0.41 11.80 29.93
N ASP A 127 0.31 12.84 29.58
CA ASP A 127 -0.13 14.23 29.61
C ASP A 127 -0.94 14.65 28.36
N GLY A 128 -1.12 13.75 27.40
CA GLY A 128 -1.85 13.99 26.16
C GLY A 128 -1.01 14.61 25.04
N THR A 129 0.31 14.79 25.23
CA THR A 129 1.19 15.29 24.15
C THR A 129 1.44 14.21 23.09
N PRO A 130 1.36 14.52 21.78
CA PRO A 130 1.75 13.61 20.73
C PRO A 130 3.22 13.19 20.88
N LYS A 131 3.48 11.88 20.81
CA LYS A 131 4.83 11.33 20.98
C LYS A 131 5.29 10.54 19.77
N TYR A 132 4.52 9.56 19.37
CA TYR A 132 4.85 8.72 18.22
C TYR A 132 3.79 8.78 17.16
N LEU A 133 4.21 8.77 15.92
CA LEU A 133 3.36 8.43 14.78
C LEU A 133 3.80 7.05 14.31
N ILE A 134 2.90 6.07 14.41
CA ILE A 134 3.15 4.68 14.02
C ILE A 134 2.19 4.27 12.92
N GLY A 135 2.68 3.55 11.92
CA GLY A 135 1.81 3.17 10.82
C GLY A 135 2.47 2.32 9.75
N CYS A 136 1.88 2.40 8.57
CA CYS A 136 2.37 1.66 7.41
C CYS A 136 2.33 2.52 6.14
N ILE A 137 3.24 2.19 5.25
CA ILE A 137 3.39 2.81 3.94
C ILE A 137 3.21 1.72 2.89
N ASN A 138 2.38 1.99 1.89
CA ASN A 138 2.24 1.11 0.73
C ASN A 138 2.49 1.86 -0.58
N GLU A 139 3.01 1.17 -1.59
CA GLU A 139 3.11 1.70 -2.94
C GLU A 139 1.73 1.69 -3.59
N ILE A 140 1.27 2.85 -4.06
CA ILE A 140 -0.01 2.96 -4.78
C ILE A 140 0.12 2.21 -6.12
N GLY A 141 -0.83 1.32 -6.38
CA GLY A 141 -0.82 0.44 -7.56
C GLY A 141 -0.11 -0.90 -7.38
N LYS A 142 0.70 -1.10 -6.32
CA LYS A 142 1.39 -2.37 -6.08
C LYS A 142 0.49 -3.45 -5.47
N LYS A 143 -0.57 -3.07 -4.79
CA LYS A 143 -1.44 -3.97 -4.00
C LYS A 143 -2.49 -4.74 -4.79
N GLN A 144 -2.77 -4.39 -6.03
CA GLN A 144 -3.70 -5.18 -6.84
C GLN A 144 -2.99 -6.41 -7.41
N LYS A 145 -2.56 -7.32 -6.51
CA LYS A 145 -2.12 -8.66 -6.94
C LYS A 145 -3.29 -9.47 -7.49
N ALA A 146 -4.52 -9.18 -7.05
CA ALA A 146 -5.73 -9.82 -7.52
C ALA A 146 -6.75 -8.79 -7.99
N ASP A 147 -7.44 -9.10 -9.07
CA ASP A 147 -8.59 -8.34 -9.57
C ASP A 147 -9.86 -8.81 -8.85
N ASN A 148 -10.53 -7.91 -8.16
CA ASN A 148 -11.71 -8.23 -7.34
C ASN A 148 -12.96 -8.60 -8.17
N VAL A 149 -12.98 -8.26 -9.46
CA VAL A 149 -14.11 -8.58 -10.35
C VAL A 149 -14.00 -10.00 -10.89
N SER A 150 -12.86 -10.33 -11.50
CA SER A 150 -12.62 -11.65 -12.10
C SER A 150 -12.03 -12.68 -11.13
N GLY A 151 -11.47 -12.24 -10.00
CA GLY A 151 -10.72 -13.08 -9.05
C GLY A 151 -9.32 -13.50 -9.55
N LEU A 152 -8.90 -13.03 -10.71
CA LEU A 152 -7.59 -13.33 -11.30
C LEU A 152 -6.49 -12.49 -10.67
N MET A 153 -5.24 -12.92 -10.84
CA MET A 153 -4.09 -12.06 -10.56
C MET A 153 -4.07 -10.87 -11.52
N GLY A 154 -3.82 -9.67 -10.99
CA GLY A 154 -3.70 -8.43 -11.75
C GLY A 154 -2.30 -8.23 -12.35
N GLU A 155 -2.06 -7.03 -12.88
CA GLU A 155 -0.78 -6.63 -13.47
C GLU A 155 0.41 -6.86 -12.54
N GLY A 156 0.26 -6.51 -11.24
CA GLY A 156 1.29 -6.77 -10.23
C GLY A 156 1.66 -8.25 -10.10
N GLY A 157 0.67 -9.14 -10.21
CA GLY A 157 0.87 -10.58 -10.23
C GLY A 157 1.61 -11.07 -11.49
N LEU A 158 1.30 -10.50 -12.65
CA LEU A 158 2.02 -10.80 -13.90
C LEU A 158 3.50 -10.40 -13.80
N TRP A 159 3.81 -9.21 -13.31
CA TRP A 159 5.20 -8.76 -13.13
C TRP A 159 5.97 -9.60 -12.13
N GLN A 160 5.32 -10.01 -11.05
CA GLN A 160 5.95 -10.93 -10.09
C GLN A 160 6.25 -12.29 -10.74
N TYR A 161 5.29 -12.87 -11.43
CA TYR A 161 5.45 -14.12 -12.16
C TYR A 161 6.60 -14.06 -13.17
N ALA A 162 6.69 -12.98 -13.95
CA ALA A 162 7.77 -12.77 -14.92
C ALA A 162 9.16 -12.67 -14.25
N LYS A 163 9.26 -12.11 -13.05
CA LYS A 163 10.51 -12.04 -12.27
C LYS A 163 10.94 -13.39 -11.68
N GLU A 164 9.96 -14.19 -11.23
CA GLU A 164 10.22 -15.48 -10.57
C GLU A 164 10.55 -16.60 -11.55
N CYS A 165 10.24 -16.43 -12.84
CA CYS A 165 10.44 -17.44 -13.88
C CYS A 165 11.33 -16.96 -15.04
N PRO A 166 12.52 -16.36 -14.80
CA PRO A 166 13.36 -15.80 -15.86
C PRO A 166 13.86 -16.86 -16.86
N ASP A 167 14.06 -18.11 -16.41
CA ASP A 167 14.61 -19.19 -17.24
C ASP A 167 13.55 -19.92 -18.10
N ARG A 168 12.26 -19.62 -17.88
CA ARG A 168 11.16 -20.25 -18.64
C ARG A 168 10.70 -19.44 -19.85
N LEU A 169 11.09 -18.19 -19.96
CA LEU A 169 10.66 -17.28 -21.03
C LEU A 169 11.17 -17.61 -22.45
N PRO A 170 12.24 -18.37 -22.69
CA PRO A 170 12.74 -18.60 -24.06
C PRO A 170 11.87 -19.49 -24.94
N ALA A 171 10.93 -20.25 -24.38
CA ALA A 171 10.14 -21.25 -25.10
C ALA A 171 8.61 -21.13 -24.94
N GLY A 172 8.12 -20.11 -24.21
CA GLY A 172 6.70 -19.92 -23.94
C GLY A 172 6.01 -18.97 -24.92
N PHE A 173 4.74 -18.68 -24.66
CA PHE A 173 3.97 -17.67 -25.39
C PHE A 173 3.30 -16.66 -24.44
N ILE A 174 2.94 -15.53 -24.98
CA ILE A 174 2.09 -14.53 -24.31
C ILE A 174 0.95 -14.19 -25.28
N ILE A 175 -0.28 -14.40 -24.85
CA ILE A 175 -1.49 -14.01 -25.60
C ILE A 175 -2.16 -12.89 -24.82
N ARG A 176 -2.49 -11.78 -25.51
CA ARG A 176 -3.32 -10.70 -25.00
C ARG A 176 -4.71 -10.77 -25.62
N LEU A 177 -5.73 -10.77 -24.77
CA LEU A 177 -7.13 -10.78 -25.16
C LEU A 177 -7.82 -9.53 -24.59
N GLY A 178 -8.84 -9.03 -25.27
CA GLY A 178 -9.68 -7.94 -24.80
C GLY A 178 -11.15 -8.22 -25.11
N ILE A 179 -12.07 -7.56 -24.39
CA ILE A 179 -13.50 -7.55 -24.69
C ILE A 179 -13.80 -6.28 -25.47
N ASP A 180 -14.18 -6.45 -26.74
CA ASP A 180 -14.54 -5.31 -27.57
C ASP A 180 -15.78 -4.59 -27.02
N ASP A 181 -15.77 -3.27 -27.09
CA ASP A 181 -16.88 -2.39 -26.74
C ASP A 181 -17.43 -2.53 -25.30
N LEU A 182 -16.62 -3.01 -24.34
CA LEU A 182 -17.04 -3.12 -22.93
C LEU A 182 -17.58 -1.79 -22.37
N SER A 183 -17.02 -0.66 -22.79
CA SER A 183 -17.48 0.68 -22.39
C SER A 183 -18.91 0.98 -22.88
N VAL A 184 -19.27 0.53 -24.08
CA VAL A 184 -20.63 0.65 -24.63
C VAL A 184 -21.60 -0.22 -23.84
N VAL A 185 -21.19 -1.43 -23.50
CA VAL A 185 -21.98 -2.34 -22.64
C VAL A 185 -22.21 -1.71 -21.26
N ASN A 186 -21.15 -1.17 -20.64
CA ASN A 186 -21.25 -0.48 -19.35
C ASN A 186 -22.21 0.73 -19.41
N GLY A 187 -22.18 1.49 -20.51
CA GLY A 187 -23.07 2.63 -20.74
C GLY A 187 -24.54 2.26 -20.94
N SER A 188 -24.81 1.11 -21.57
CA SER A 188 -26.17 0.67 -21.92
C SER A 188 -26.82 -0.24 -20.87
N MET A 189 -26.04 -1.13 -20.25
CA MET A 189 -26.51 -2.18 -19.33
C MET A 189 -26.03 -1.99 -17.88
N GLY A 190 -25.17 -1.01 -17.63
CA GLY A 190 -24.60 -0.69 -16.31
C GLY A 190 -23.33 -1.46 -15.97
N MET A 191 -22.56 -0.92 -15.03
CA MET A 191 -21.27 -1.47 -14.59
C MET A 191 -21.37 -2.90 -14.07
N ASN A 192 -22.44 -3.23 -13.34
CA ASN A 192 -22.63 -4.58 -12.79
C ASN A 192 -22.73 -5.65 -13.89
N TYR A 193 -23.28 -5.31 -15.05
CA TYR A 193 -23.34 -6.23 -16.18
C TYR A 193 -21.96 -6.38 -16.85
N GLY A 194 -21.20 -5.30 -16.98
CA GLY A 194 -19.83 -5.36 -17.45
C GLY A 194 -18.92 -6.20 -16.53
N ASP A 195 -19.06 -6.04 -15.22
CA ASP A 195 -18.36 -6.87 -14.23
C ASP A 195 -18.73 -8.36 -14.35
N TYR A 196 -20.01 -8.65 -14.59
CA TYR A 196 -20.47 -10.02 -14.89
C TYR A 196 -19.79 -10.58 -16.14
N LEU A 197 -19.74 -9.81 -17.24
CA LEU A 197 -19.08 -10.23 -18.48
C LEU A 197 -17.58 -10.49 -18.27
N LEU A 198 -16.90 -9.62 -17.56
CA LEU A 198 -15.48 -9.79 -17.23
C LEU A 198 -15.23 -11.09 -16.47
N LYS A 199 -16.08 -11.39 -15.49
CA LYS A 199 -16.00 -12.62 -14.71
C LYS A 199 -16.27 -13.86 -15.56
N GLU A 200 -17.31 -13.85 -16.39
CA GLU A 200 -17.63 -14.98 -17.27
C GLU A 200 -16.57 -15.20 -18.35
N THR A 201 -16.00 -14.12 -18.88
CA THR A 201 -14.87 -14.21 -19.82
C THR A 201 -13.66 -14.89 -19.16
N ALA A 202 -13.31 -14.46 -17.93
CA ALA A 202 -12.24 -15.10 -17.16
C ALA A 202 -12.50 -16.59 -16.96
N ASN A 203 -13.73 -16.97 -16.56
CA ASN A 203 -14.13 -18.36 -16.38
C ASN A 203 -14.04 -19.18 -17.70
N CYS A 204 -14.46 -18.59 -18.81
CA CYS A 204 -14.37 -19.25 -20.13
C CYS A 204 -12.93 -19.49 -20.55
N ILE A 205 -12.06 -18.49 -20.37
CA ILE A 205 -10.62 -18.63 -20.68
C ILE A 205 -10.01 -19.72 -19.80
N GLN A 206 -10.23 -19.70 -18.49
CA GLN A 206 -9.70 -20.69 -17.54
C GLN A 206 -10.09 -22.13 -17.89
N ARG A 207 -11.31 -22.35 -18.38
CA ARG A 207 -11.76 -23.70 -18.80
C ARG A 207 -11.06 -24.19 -20.08
N ALA A 208 -10.58 -23.28 -20.91
CA ALA A 208 -9.91 -23.60 -22.18
C ALA A 208 -8.37 -23.72 -22.02
N MET A 209 -7.82 -23.34 -20.85
CA MET A 209 -6.38 -23.37 -20.60
C MET A 209 -5.85 -24.76 -20.29
N GLU A 210 -4.60 -25.01 -20.70
CA GLU A 210 -3.85 -26.20 -20.38
C GLU A 210 -3.18 -26.10 -18.97
N PRO A 211 -2.89 -27.26 -18.33
CA PRO A 211 -2.16 -27.28 -17.07
C PRO A 211 -0.78 -26.60 -17.20
N GLY A 212 -0.50 -25.64 -16.31
CA GLY A 212 0.76 -24.87 -16.29
C GLY A 212 0.60 -23.43 -16.79
N GLN A 213 -0.36 -23.17 -17.66
CA GLN A 213 -0.65 -21.83 -18.14
C GLN A 213 -1.17 -20.92 -17.02
N LYS A 214 -0.88 -19.62 -17.12
CA LYS A 214 -1.33 -18.60 -16.15
C LYS A 214 -2.19 -17.56 -16.85
N LEU A 215 -3.23 -17.14 -16.15
CA LEU A 215 -4.15 -16.09 -16.61
C LEU A 215 -4.09 -14.90 -15.66
N PHE A 216 -3.91 -13.73 -16.24
CA PHE A 216 -3.87 -12.45 -15.52
C PHE A 216 -4.91 -11.52 -16.14
N ARG A 217 -5.51 -10.66 -15.30
CA ARG A 217 -6.31 -9.54 -15.78
C ARG A 217 -5.53 -8.25 -15.61
N LEU A 218 -5.38 -7.49 -16.69
CA LEU A 218 -4.83 -6.14 -16.67
C LEU A 218 -5.94 -5.13 -16.37
N VAL A 219 -5.67 -3.87 -16.63
CA VAL A 219 -6.67 -2.81 -16.48
C VAL A 219 -7.77 -2.93 -17.53
N SER A 220 -8.98 -2.49 -17.16
CA SER A 220 -10.17 -2.43 -18.03
C SER A 220 -10.67 -3.82 -18.49
N ASP A 221 -10.54 -4.14 -19.76
CA ASP A 221 -11.12 -5.30 -20.46
C ASP A 221 -10.07 -6.36 -20.82
N GLN A 222 -8.81 -6.21 -20.39
CA GLN A 222 -7.68 -6.95 -20.94
C GLN A 222 -7.25 -8.12 -20.06
N PHE A 223 -6.96 -9.24 -20.73
CA PHE A 223 -6.43 -10.46 -20.13
C PHE A 223 -5.11 -10.85 -20.79
N ILE A 224 -4.22 -11.47 -20.02
CA ILE A 224 -2.96 -12.04 -20.48
C ILE A 224 -2.92 -13.50 -20.11
N ILE A 225 -2.63 -14.36 -21.09
CA ILE A 225 -2.33 -15.77 -20.89
C ILE A 225 -0.83 -15.96 -21.17
N THR A 226 -0.17 -16.69 -20.30
CA THR A 226 1.25 -17.08 -20.46
C THR A 226 1.41 -18.57 -20.22
N ASP A 227 2.44 -19.13 -20.81
CA ASP A 227 2.90 -20.50 -20.56
C ASP A 227 4.31 -20.48 -19.98
#